data_5ed7bedf9b5c300bde61451782f7ccd4
#
_entry.id   5ed7bedf9b5c300bde61451782f7ccd4
#
_cell.length_a   1.000
_cell.length_b   1.000
_cell.length_c   1.000
_cell.angle_alpha   90.00
_cell.angle_beta   90.00
_cell.angle_gamma   90.00
#
_symmetry.space_group_name_H-M   'P 1'
#
loop_
_entity.id
_entity.type
_entity.pdbx_description
1 polymer ?
#
loop_
_entity_poly.entity_id
_entity_poly.type
_entity_poly.pdbx_seq_one_letter_code
_entity_poly.pdbx_strand_id
1 'polypeptide(L)' 'MKIGTPLSPSALRVMLLGAGELGKEVIIALQRLGVEVIAVDRYANAPGHQVAHRAHVIPMTDAAALTRLIEQERPHIV' A
#
# COMPACT_ATOMS: atom_id res chain seq x y z
N MET A 1 5.75 9.07 16.45
CA MET A 1 4.83 8.88 15.31
C MET A 1 3.55 8.23 15.82
N LYS A 2 2.41 8.80 15.44
CA LYS A 2 1.12 8.21 15.77
C LYS A 2 0.66 7.31 14.63
N ILE A 3 0.18 6.12 14.94
CA ILE A 3 -0.29 5.18 13.93
C ILE A 3 -1.74 5.46 13.53
N GLY A 4 -2.58 5.84 14.48
CA GLY A 4 -3.98 6.13 14.21
C GLY A 4 -4.79 4.89 13.89
N THR A 5 -5.89 5.08 13.17
CA THR A 5 -6.83 4.01 12.81
C THR A 5 -6.89 3.85 11.29
N PRO A 6 -6.65 2.65 10.75
CA PRO A 6 -6.75 2.41 9.30
C PRO A 6 -8.10 2.86 8.74
N LEU A 7 -8.10 3.36 7.51
CA LEU A 7 -9.27 3.83 6.78
C LEU A 7 -9.99 5.00 7.45
N SER A 8 -9.26 5.77 8.26
CA SER A 8 -9.77 6.98 8.90
C SER A 8 -8.84 8.16 8.61
N PRO A 9 -9.28 9.41 8.89
CA PRO A 9 -8.41 10.57 8.69
C PRO A 9 -7.14 10.55 9.54
N SER A 10 -7.11 9.78 10.63
CA SER A 10 -5.94 9.67 11.50
C SER A 10 -4.98 8.58 11.10
N ALA A 11 -5.26 7.81 10.05
CA ALA A 11 -4.45 6.66 9.66
C ALA A 11 -3.02 7.05 9.28
N LEU A 12 -2.07 6.24 9.71
CA LEU A 12 -0.73 6.24 9.12
C LEU A 12 -0.80 5.34 7.88
N ARG A 13 -0.55 5.92 6.72
CA ARG A 13 -0.64 5.21 5.45
C ARG A 13 0.74 4.86 4.90
N VAL A 14 0.93 3.58 4.60
CA VAL A 14 2.15 3.07 3.98
C VAL A 14 1.81 2.51 2.61
N MET A 15 2.53 2.93 1.58
CA MET A 15 2.41 2.38 0.24
C MET A 15 3.55 1.39 0.03
N LEU A 16 3.20 0.15 -0.30
CA LEU A 16 4.18 -0.90 -0.58
C LEU A 16 4.24 -1.13 -2.09
N LEU A 17 5.41 -0.94 -2.65
CA LEU A 17 5.68 -1.19 -4.07
C LEU A 17 6.17 -2.62 -4.22
N GLY A 18 5.36 -3.45 -4.87
CA GLY A 18 5.58 -4.88 -4.95
C GLY A 18 4.76 -5.62 -3.91
N ALA A 19 3.81 -6.43 -4.37
CA ALA A 19 2.84 -7.08 -3.50
C ALA A 19 2.82 -8.60 -3.73
N GLY A 20 3.99 -9.20 -3.96
CA GLY A 20 4.14 -10.64 -4.09
C GLY A 20 4.01 -11.34 -2.74
N GLU A 21 4.53 -12.56 -2.65
CA GLU A 21 4.38 -13.36 -1.43
C GLU A 21 5.07 -12.73 -0.22
N LEU A 22 6.29 -12.22 -0.39
CA LEU A 22 6.98 -11.51 0.68
C LEU A 22 6.26 -10.20 1.02
N GLY A 23 5.77 -9.49 0.00
CA GLY A 23 4.99 -8.27 0.21
C GLY A 23 3.74 -8.53 1.03
N LYS A 24 3.06 -9.65 0.78
CA LYS A 24 1.89 -10.06 1.57
C LYS A 24 2.25 -10.18 3.07
N GLU A 25 3.37 -10.81 3.38
CA GLU A 25 3.81 -10.95 4.77
C GLU A 25 4.12 -9.60 5.41
N VAL A 26 4.75 -8.69 4.66
CA VAL A 26 5.03 -7.34 5.14
C VAL A 26 3.72 -6.59 5.41
N ILE A 27 2.72 -6.72 4.53
CA ILE A 27 1.41 -6.07 4.69
C ILE A 27 0.73 -6.57 5.96
N ILE A 28 0.72 -7.88 6.18
CA ILE A 28 0.12 -8.46 7.38
C ILE A 28 0.81 -7.94 8.63
N ALA A 29 2.13 -7.87 8.63
CA ALA A 29 2.88 -7.35 9.77
C ALA A 29 2.54 -5.88 10.05
N LEU A 30 2.43 -5.06 9.01
CA LEU A 30 2.04 -3.66 9.15
C LEU A 30 0.62 -3.53 9.70
N GLN A 31 -0.29 -4.37 9.24
CA GLN A 31 -1.68 -4.36 9.71
C GLN A 31 -1.79 -4.76 11.18
N ARG A 32 -0.92 -5.65 11.66
CA ARG A 32 -0.87 -6.00 13.08
C ARG A 32 -0.48 -4.81 13.94
N LEU A 33 0.25 -3.84 13.37
CA LEU A 33 0.59 -2.59 14.05
C LEU A 33 -0.49 -1.53 13.92
N GLY A 34 -1.56 -1.80 13.17
CA GLY A 34 -2.63 -0.83 12.96
C GLY A 34 -2.35 0.16 11.83
N VAL A 35 -1.42 -0.16 10.94
CA VAL A 35 -1.07 0.70 9.80
C VAL A 35 -1.99 0.42 8.62
N GLU A 36 -2.44 1.48 7.95
CA GLU A 36 -3.20 1.35 6.70
C GLU A 36 -2.22 1.11 5.55
N VAL A 37 -2.45 0.05 4.78
CA VAL A 37 -1.53 -0.36 3.71
C VAL A 37 -2.18 -0.24 2.35
N ILE A 38 -1.46 0.39 1.43
CA ILE A 38 -1.80 0.54 0.03
C ILE A 38 -0.81 -0.30 -0.77
N ALA A 39 -1.26 -1.37 -1.40
CA ALA A 39 -0.40 -2.27 -2.16
C ALA A 39 -0.42 -1.90 -3.65
N VAL A 40 0.76 -1.85 -4.25
CA VAL A 40 0.93 -1.53 -5.66
C VAL A 40 1.74 -2.63 -6.33
N ASP A 41 1.23 -3.19 -7.42
CA ASP A 41 1.95 -4.16 -8.21
C ASP A 41 1.52 -4.05 -9.68
N ARG A 42 2.29 -4.64 -10.56
CA ARG A 42 1.96 -4.67 -12.00
C ARG A 42 0.92 -5.73 -12.34
N TYR A 43 0.68 -6.68 -11.45
CA TYR A 43 -0.29 -7.75 -11.66
C TYR A 43 -1.54 -7.54 -10.84
N ALA A 44 -2.70 -7.75 -11.45
CA ALA A 44 -3.96 -7.78 -10.72
C ALA A 44 -3.99 -8.99 -9.78
N ASN A 45 -4.57 -8.81 -8.62
CA ASN A 45 -4.75 -9.88 -7.63
C ASN A 45 -3.44 -10.53 -7.17
N ALA A 46 -2.34 -9.76 -7.14
CA ALA A 46 -1.11 -10.23 -6.53
C ALA A 46 -1.38 -10.64 -5.07
N PRO A 47 -0.59 -11.55 -4.49
CA PRO A 47 -0.86 -12.04 -3.13
C PRO A 47 -1.09 -10.93 -2.10
N GLY A 48 -0.28 -9.87 -2.12
CA GLY A 48 -0.43 -8.75 -1.21
C GLY A 48 -1.68 -7.92 -1.47
N HIS A 49 -2.16 -7.85 -2.73
CA HIS A 49 -3.40 -7.15 -3.06
C HIS A 49 -4.61 -7.74 -2.35
N GLN A 50 -4.57 -9.02 -2.04
CA GLN A 50 -5.70 -9.72 -1.43
C GLN A 50 -5.84 -9.39 0.05
N VAL A 51 -4.83 -8.84 0.68
CA VAL A 51 -4.83 -8.53 2.11
C VAL A 51 -4.66 -7.04 2.43
N ALA A 52 -4.30 -6.21 1.46
CA ALA A 52 -4.14 -4.77 1.68
C ALA A 52 -5.48 -4.06 1.85
N HIS A 53 -5.46 -2.89 2.47
CA HIS A 53 -6.66 -2.05 2.59
C HIS A 53 -7.08 -1.50 1.23
N ARG A 54 -6.12 -1.12 0.39
CA ARG A 54 -6.35 -0.70 -0.99
C ARG A 54 -5.26 -1.29 -1.88
N ALA A 55 -5.61 -1.56 -3.13
CA ALA A 55 -4.70 -2.16 -4.10
C ALA A 55 -4.78 -1.44 -5.44
N HIS A 56 -3.63 -1.25 -6.07
CA HIS A 56 -3.54 -0.62 -7.37
C HIS A 56 -2.66 -1.45 -8.30
N VAL A 57 -3.02 -1.46 -9.58
CA VAL A 57 -2.28 -2.17 -10.62
C VAL A 57 -1.72 -1.13 -11.58
N ILE A 58 -0.41 -0.91 -11.51
CA ILE A 58 0.30 -0.03 -12.43
C ILE A 58 1.66 -0.62 -12.79
N PRO A 59 2.21 -0.29 -13.98
CA PRO A 59 3.60 -0.62 -14.27
C PRO A 59 4.52 0.14 -13.33
N MET A 60 5.38 -0.55 -12.60
CA MET A 60 6.29 0.09 -11.63
C MET A 60 7.35 0.96 -12.30
N THR A 61 7.55 0.80 -13.61
CA THR A 61 8.46 1.61 -14.40
C THR A 61 7.81 2.87 -14.96
N ASP A 62 6.50 3.04 -14.77
CA ASP A 62 5.78 4.22 -15.21
C ASP A 62 5.81 5.28 -14.10
N ALA A 63 6.81 6.15 -14.18
CA ALA A 63 7.02 7.19 -13.17
C ALA A 63 5.83 8.16 -13.06
N ALA A 64 5.20 8.48 -14.19
CA ALA A 64 4.05 9.39 -14.20
C ALA A 64 2.83 8.76 -13.50
N ALA A 65 2.56 7.48 -13.76
CA ALA A 65 1.46 6.77 -13.11
C ALA A 65 1.71 6.65 -11.60
N LEU A 66 2.93 6.34 -11.20
CA LEU A 66 3.29 6.23 -9.79
C LEU A 66 3.17 7.57 -9.07
N THR A 67 3.62 8.65 -9.71
CA THR A 67 3.50 10.00 -9.13
C THR A 67 2.05 10.36 -8.90
N ARG A 68 1.17 10.12 -9.88
CA ARG A 68 -0.26 10.38 -9.74
C ARG A 68 -0.88 9.57 -8.60
N LEU A 69 -0.47 8.31 -8.48
CA LEU A 69 -0.99 7.44 -7.42
C LEU A 69 -0.56 7.92 -6.03
N ILE A 70 0.69 8.33 -5.89
CA ILE A 70 1.20 8.88 -4.63
C ILE A 70 0.43 10.16 -4.27
N GLU A 71 0.19 11.03 -5.23
CA GLU A 71 -0.57 12.26 -5.00
C GLU A 71 -2.01 11.97 -4.61
N GLN A 72 -2.62 10.96 -5.21
CA GLN A 72 -4.00 10.55 -4.93
C GLN A 72 -4.13 9.91 -3.55
N GLU A 73 -3.26 8.98 -3.22
CA GLU A 73 -3.35 8.19 -1.98
C GLU A 73 -2.70 8.90 -0.79
N ARG A 74 -1.74 9.78 -1.05
CA ARG A 74 -1.06 10.58 -0.02
C ARG A 74 -0.48 9.71 1.11
N PRO A 75 0.35 8.71 0.78
CA PRO A 75 0.98 7.90 1.82
C PRO A 75 1.99 8.71 2.62
N HIS A 76 2.20 8.32 3.86
CA HIS A 76 3.24 8.94 4.70
C HIS A 76 4.60 8.31 4.41
N ILE A 77 4.60 7.03 4.05
CA ILE A 77 5.81 6.26 3.76
C ILE A 77 5.58 5.45 2.48
N VAL A 78 6.58 5.38 1.65
CA VAL A 78 6.58 4.55 0.44
C VAL A 78 7.75 3.57 0.51
#